data_568b2854746c234f742946dab930726c
#
_entry.id   568b2854746c234f742946dab930726c
#
_cell.length_a   1.000
_cell.length_b   1.000
_cell.length_c   1.000
_cell.angle_alpha   90.00
_cell.angle_beta   90.00
_cell.angle_gamma   90.00
#
_symmetry.space_group_name_H-M   'P 1'
#
loop_
_entity.id
_entity.type
_entity.pdbx_description
1 polymer ?
#
loop_
_entity_poly.entity_id
_entity_poly.type
_entity_poly.pdbx_seq_one_letter_code
_entity_poly.pdbx_strand_id
1 'polypeptide(L)'
;MSNFRQGRYSWLIKPISYTVDLAAIQIIAFFVLWSQKGSLKFITFTSFAWITTALISKFYEVYRFSSVVRVLNLLVRQGLFFVLFIFAYFGIFLDYKAQPNLILKYLFISYFFISLSKYALFFLLKRYRTIFKGNIRRTIILGANKPAKAVEKFFKDTP
;
A
#
# COMPACT_ATOMS: atom_id res chain seq x y z
N MET A 1 11.20 12.23 -21.29
CA MET A 1 10.71 11.69 -19.99
C MET A 1 10.32 12.87 -19.12
N SER A 2 9.05 13.19 -19.02
CA SER A 2 8.56 14.35 -18.27
C SER A 2 8.61 14.02 -16.76
N ASN A 3 9.52 14.71 -16.05
CA ASN A 3 9.49 14.75 -14.59
C ASN A 3 8.19 15.42 -14.13
N PHE A 4 7.14 14.64 -13.94
CA PHE A 4 5.95 15.11 -13.23
C PHE A 4 6.40 15.52 -11.82
N ARG A 5 6.40 16.82 -11.54
CA ARG A 5 6.70 17.36 -10.21
C ARG A 5 5.82 16.65 -9.19
N GLN A 6 6.42 15.77 -8.41
CA GLN A 6 5.76 15.16 -7.26
C GLN A 6 5.31 16.30 -6.32
N GLY A 7 4.07 16.24 -5.87
CA GLY A 7 3.57 17.23 -4.91
C GLY A 7 4.45 17.27 -3.67
N ARG A 8 4.58 18.43 -3.03
CA ARG A 8 5.53 18.76 -1.95
C ARG A 8 5.62 17.73 -0.79
N TYR A 9 4.57 16.95 -0.55
CA TYR A 9 4.48 15.98 0.55
C TYR A 9 4.45 14.51 0.11
N SER A 10 4.44 14.22 -1.19
CA SER A 10 4.30 12.84 -1.69
C SER A 10 5.54 11.97 -1.43
N TRP A 11 6.70 12.57 -1.21
CA TRP A 11 7.93 11.85 -0.89
C TRP A 11 7.94 11.30 0.55
N LEU A 12 7.25 11.99 1.50
CA LEU A 12 7.14 11.53 2.89
C LEU A 12 6.12 10.39 3.07
N ILE A 13 5.10 10.32 2.23
CA ILE A 13 4.05 9.31 2.33
C ILE A 13 4.61 7.90 2.11
N LYS A 14 5.58 7.75 1.18
CA LYS A 14 6.21 6.45 0.91
C LYS A 14 6.93 5.89 2.14
N PRO A 15 7.93 6.57 2.74
CA PRO A 15 8.64 6.03 3.90
C PRO A 15 7.72 5.82 5.12
N ILE A 16 6.76 6.72 5.36
CA ILE A 16 5.77 6.53 6.43
C ILE A 16 4.95 5.27 6.21
N SER A 17 4.49 5.02 4.99
CA SER A 17 3.73 3.80 4.66
C SER A 17 4.58 2.54 4.84
N TYR A 18 5.87 2.56 4.49
CA TYR A 18 6.79 1.44 4.74
C TYR A 18 6.94 1.16 6.23
N THR A 19 7.19 2.19 7.04
CA THR A 19 7.37 2.03 8.48
C THR A 19 6.11 1.53 9.17
N VAL A 20 4.94 2.03 8.80
CA VAL A 20 3.66 1.60 9.36
C VAL A 20 3.38 0.12 9.02
N ASP A 21 3.58 -0.28 7.77
CA ASP A 21 3.34 -1.67 7.36
C ASP A 21 4.32 -2.64 8.03
N LEU A 22 5.61 -2.29 8.07
CA LEU A 22 6.62 -3.10 8.76
C LEU A 22 6.33 -3.20 10.25
N ALA A 23 6.01 -2.10 10.91
CA ALA A 23 5.64 -2.10 12.32
C ALA A 23 4.41 -2.99 12.58
N ALA A 24 3.37 -2.90 11.74
CA ALA A 24 2.19 -3.74 11.86
C ALA A 24 2.54 -5.23 11.74
N ILE A 25 3.31 -5.62 10.72
CA ILE A 25 3.75 -7.01 10.51
C ILE A 25 4.50 -7.53 11.73
N GLN A 26 5.44 -6.74 12.29
CA GLN A 26 6.26 -7.17 13.42
C GLN A 26 5.47 -7.21 14.74
N ILE A 27 4.62 -6.23 15.00
CA ILE A 27 3.76 -6.20 16.18
C ILE A 27 2.82 -7.40 16.16
N ILE A 28 2.20 -7.71 15.03
CA ILE A 28 1.29 -8.85 14.90
C ILE A 28 2.06 -10.17 15.04
N ALA A 29 3.26 -10.27 14.46
CA ALA A 29 4.14 -11.42 14.64
C ALA A 29 4.47 -11.65 16.13
N PHE A 30 4.79 -10.58 16.84
CA PHE A 30 5.08 -10.64 18.27
C PHE A 30 3.88 -11.17 19.06
N PHE A 31 2.67 -10.69 18.82
CA PHE A 31 1.49 -11.13 19.55
C PHE A 31 0.99 -12.53 19.16
N VAL A 32 1.02 -12.88 17.89
CA VAL A 32 0.48 -14.16 17.40
C VAL A 32 1.47 -15.30 17.55
N LEU A 33 2.76 -15.02 17.32
CA LEU A 33 3.83 -16.02 17.34
C LEU A 33 4.67 -15.98 18.64
N TRP A 34 4.23 -15.23 19.66
CA TRP A 34 4.94 -15.07 20.93
C TRP A 34 5.29 -16.41 21.61
N SER A 35 4.34 -17.35 21.63
CA SER A 35 4.54 -18.67 22.22
C SER A 35 5.59 -19.53 21.50
N GLN A 36 5.94 -19.15 20.28
CA GLN A 36 6.88 -19.87 19.41
C GLN A 36 8.29 -19.24 19.42
N LYS A 37 8.60 -18.35 20.40
CA LYS A 37 9.85 -17.60 20.49
C LYS A 37 10.21 -16.95 19.14
N GLY A 38 9.55 -15.82 18.86
CA GLY A 38 9.79 -15.04 17.65
C GLY A 38 11.27 -14.83 17.41
N SER A 39 11.88 -15.69 16.62
CA SER A 39 13.29 -15.66 16.33
C SER A 39 13.62 -14.35 15.64
N LEU A 40 14.71 -13.69 16.04
CA LEU A 40 15.25 -12.54 15.31
C LEU A 40 15.36 -12.84 13.82
N LYS A 41 15.60 -14.11 13.45
CA LYS A 41 15.63 -14.63 12.09
C LYS A 41 14.27 -14.44 11.37
N PHE A 42 13.16 -14.67 12.05
CA PHE A 42 11.83 -14.49 11.47
C PHE A 42 11.53 -13.01 11.22
N ILE A 43 11.88 -12.14 12.18
CA ILE A 43 11.70 -10.68 12.06
C ILE A 43 12.50 -10.13 10.89
N THR A 44 13.78 -10.51 10.78
CA THR A 44 14.64 -10.03 9.68
C THR A 44 14.19 -10.58 8.33
N PHE A 45 13.81 -11.85 8.27
CA PHE A 45 13.33 -12.48 7.05
C PHE A 45 12.02 -11.85 6.55
N THR A 46 11.02 -11.68 7.44
CA THR A 46 9.73 -11.09 7.07
C THR A 46 9.85 -9.64 6.65
N SER A 47 10.73 -8.86 7.33
CA SER A 47 11.02 -7.49 6.93
C SER A 47 11.67 -7.42 5.55
N PHE A 48 12.67 -8.26 5.31
CA PHE A 48 13.34 -8.34 4.02
C PHE A 48 12.38 -8.77 2.91
N ALA A 49 11.61 -9.83 3.15
CA ALA A 49 10.60 -10.34 2.21
C ALA A 49 9.57 -9.25 1.87
N TRP A 50 9.05 -8.54 2.87
CA TRP A 50 8.08 -7.47 2.64
C TRP A 50 8.64 -6.33 1.80
N ILE A 51 9.84 -5.86 2.11
CA ILE A 51 10.49 -4.77 1.36
C ILE A 51 10.76 -5.22 -0.08
N THR A 52 11.33 -6.39 -0.28
CA THR A 52 11.66 -6.93 -1.61
C THR A 52 10.41 -7.07 -2.47
N THR A 53 9.36 -7.68 -1.94
CA THR A 53 8.08 -7.84 -2.68
C THR A 53 7.41 -6.50 -2.95
N ALA A 54 7.50 -5.54 -2.03
CA ALA A 54 6.95 -4.21 -2.21
C ALA A 54 7.68 -3.41 -3.29
N LEU A 55 8.99 -3.59 -3.44
CA LEU A 55 9.78 -2.99 -4.52
C LEU A 55 9.41 -3.61 -5.88
N ILE A 56 9.35 -4.95 -5.96
CA ILE A 56 9.00 -5.67 -7.20
C ILE A 56 7.56 -5.35 -7.63
N SER A 57 6.62 -5.32 -6.70
CA SER A 57 5.21 -5.04 -6.99
C SER A 57 4.92 -3.57 -7.23
N LYS A 58 5.87 -2.66 -6.94
CA LYS A 58 5.66 -1.20 -6.90
C LYS A 58 4.50 -0.81 -5.99
N PHE A 59 4.38 -1.53 -4.87
CA PHE A 59 3.23 -1.45 -3.95
C PHE A 59 2.98 -0.04 -3.41
N TYR A 60 4.05 0.72 -3.15
CA TYR A 60 3.97 2.09 -2.62
C TYR A 60 3.94 3.17 -3.70
N GLU A 61 3.90 2.78 -4.98
CA GLU A 61 3.70 3.71 -6.09
C GLU A 61 2.22 3.97 -6.34
N VAL A 62 1.54 4.53 -5.34
CA VAL A 62 0.16 4.96 -5.50
C VAL A 62 0.15 6.32 -6.16
N TYR A 63 -0.29 6.36 -7.41
CA TYR A 63 -0.41 7.60 -8.16
C TYR A 63 -1.63 8.40 -7.71
N ARG A 64 -1.55 9.72 -7.89
CA ARG A 64 -2.56 10.70 -7.49
C ARG A 64 -3.98 10.40 -8.02
N PHE A 65 -4.09 9.72 -9.14
CA PHE A 65 -5.34 9.33 -9.80
C PHE A 65 -5.58 7.81 -9.77
N SER A 66 -5.07 7.13 -8.74
CA SER A 66 -5.31 5.70 -8.62
C SER A 66 -6.79 5.41 -8.35
N SER A 67 -7.34 4.44 -9.07
CA SER A 67 -8.67 3.90 -8.79
C SER A 67 -8.63 2.92 -7.60
N VAL A 68 -9.77 2.70 -6.96
CA VAL A 68 -9.91 1.69 -5.88
C VAL A 68 -9.47 0.31 -6.38
N VAL A 69 -9.83 -0.04 -7.62
CA VAL A 69 -9.47 -1.31 -8.26
C VAL A 69 -7.95 -1.47 -8.37
N ARG A 70 -7.22 -0.39 -8.66
CA ARG A 70 -5.76 -0.44 -8.71
C ARG A 70 -5.14 -0.70 -7.35
N VAL A 71 -5.66 -0.08 -6.29
CA VAL A 71 -5.20 -0.32 -4.92
C VAL A 71 -5.46 -1.77 -4.53
N LEU A 72 -6.64 -2.30 -4.87
CA LEU A 72 -6.99 -3.71 -4.63
C LEU A 72 -6.02 -4.67 -5.35
N ASN A 73 -5.74 -4.45 -6.63
CA ASN A 73 -4.81 -5.29 -7.39
C ASN A 73 -3.40 -5.28 -6.80
N LEU A 74 -2.93 -4.12 -6.34
CA LEU A 74 -1.64 -4.02 -5.67
C LEU A 74 -1.62 -4.78 -4.34
N LEU A 75 -2.70 -4.68 -3.55
CA LEU A 75 -2.86 -5.43 -2.31
C LEU A 75 -2.86 -6.95 -2.57
N VAL A 76 -3.68 -7.43 -3.49
CA VAL A 76 -3.75 -8.86 -3.83
C VAL A 76 -2.37 -9.38 -4.27
N ARG A 77 -1.70 -8.68 -5.17
CA ARG A 77 -0.37 -9.06 -5.66
C ARG A 77 0.66 -9.10 -4.53
N GLN A 78 0.69 -8.08 -3.68
CA GLN A 78 1.60 -8.02 -2.54
C GLN A 78 1.29 -9.13 -1.52
N GLY A 79 0.00 -9.36 -1.24
CA GLY A 79 -0.45 -10.40 -0.33
C GLY A 79 -0.05 -11.80 -0.79
N LEU A 80 -0.21 -12.10 -2.08
CA LEU A 80 0.20 -13.39 -2.65
C LEU A 80 1.70 -13.64 -2.48
N PHE A 81 2.54 -12.65 -2.79
CA PHE A 81 3.97 -12.77 -2.58
C PHE A 81 4.32 -12.93 -1.10
N PHE A 82 3.68 -12.16 -0.24
CA PHE A 82 3.93 -12.26 1.21
C PHE A 82 3.58 -13.64 1.76
N VAL A 83 2.42 -14.18 1.39
CA VAL A 83 2.01 -15.55 1.75
C VAL A 83 3.04 -16.57 1.29
N LEU A 84 3.49 -16.48 0.04
CA LEU A 84 4.48 -17.39 -0.54
C LEU A 84 5.80 -17.34 0.23
N PHE A 85 6.29 -16.15 0.58
CA PHE A 85 7.52 -16.00 1.36
C PHE A 85 7.40 -16.56 2.79
N ILE A 86 6.24 -16.36 3.43
CA ILE A 86 6.01 -16.91 4.78
C ILE A 86 6.01 -18.44 4.74
N PHE A 87 5.32 -19.06 3.77
CA PHE A 87 5.35 -20.51 3.62
C PHE A 87 6.75 -21.03 3.26
N ALA A 88 7.50 -20.31 2.41
CA ALA A 88 8.88 -20.65 2.09
C ALA A 88 9.78 -20.61 3.34
N TYR A 89 9.60 -19.62 4.21
CA TYR A 89 10.33 -19.55 5.48
C TYR A 89 10.12 -20.79 6.34
N PHE A 90 8.86 -21.16 6.57
CA PHE A 90 8.55 -22.34 7.38
C PHE A 90 8.94 -23.66 6.70
N GLY A 91 8.97 -23.72 5.36
CA GLY A 91 9.44 -24.88 4.62
C GLY A 91 10.97 -25.08 4.66
N ILE A 92 11.73 -23.98 4.68
CA ILE A 92 13.19 -24.02 4.70
C ILE A 92 13.76 -24.21 6.11
N PHE A 93 13.18 -23.51 7.10
CA PHE A 93 13.64 -23.57 8.49
C PHE A 93 12.79 -24.58 9.28
N LEU A 94 13.06 -25.86 9.02
CA LEU A 94 12.37 -27.03 9.61
C LEU A 94 12.39 -27.11 11.15
N ASP A 95 13.22 -26.31 11.82
CA ASP A 95 13.28 -26.24 13.28
C ASP A 95 12.04 -25.61 13.92
N TYR A 96 11.16 -25.03 13.11
CA TYR A 96 9.95 -24.36 13.61
C TYR A 96 8.74 -25.27 13.46
N LYS A 97 8.39 -25.95 14.55
CA LYS A 97 7.10 -26.67 14.69
C LYS A 97 5.94 -25.67 14.87
N ALA A 98 5.85 -24.64 14.01
CA ALA A 98 4.77 -23.70 14.09
C ALA A 98 3.46 -24.39 13.67
N GLN A 99 2.45 -24.28 14.52
CA GLN A 99 1.13 -24.79 14.18
C GLN A 99 0.58 -24.06 12.95
N PRO A 100 0.11 -24.78 11.90
CA PRO A 100 -0.40 -24.14 10.68
C PRO A 100 -1.49 -23.10 10.94
N ASN A 101 -2.32 -23.33 11.94
CA ASN A 101 -3.37 -22.41 12.34
C ASN A 101 -2.84 -21.04 12.83
N LEU A 102 -1.68 -21.02 13.49
CA LEU A 102 -1.06 -19.78 13.95
C LEU A 102 -0.47 -18.99 12.76
N ILE A 103 0.10 -19.70 11.79
CA ILE A 103 0.62 -19.08 10.56
C ILE A 103 -0.53 -18.45 9.78
N LEU A 104 -1.63 -19.17 9.58
CA LEU A 104 -2.80 -18.65 8.88
C LEU A 104 -3.42 -17.45 9.62
N LYS A 105 -3.53 -17.54 10.95
CA LYS A 105 -4.01 -16.44 11.79
C LYS A 105 -3.11 -15.20 11.65
N TYR A 106 -1.80 -15.38 11.71
CA TYR A 106 -0.83 -14.30 11.50
C TYR A 106 -1.00 -13.63 10.13
N LEU A 107 -1.06 -14.44 9.06
CA LEU A 107 -1.22 -13.94 7.70
C LEU A 107 -2.52 -13.17 7.53
N PHE A 108 -3.63 -13.72 8.05
CA PHE A 108 -4.94 -13.08 7.92
C PHE A 108 -5.00 -11.75 8.66
N ILE A 109 -4.55 -11.71 9.92
CA ILE A 109 -4.56 -10.49 10.73
C ILE A 109 -3.64 -9.43 10.12
N SER A 110 -2.42 -9.81 9.72
CA SER A 110 -1.46 -8.88 9.10
C SER A 110 -2.01 -8.29 7.81
N TYR A 111 -2.57 -9.13 6.94
CA TYR A 111 -3.13 -8.68 5.68
C TYR A 111 -4.36 -7.79 5.87
N PHE A 112 -5.22 -8.10 6.84
CA PHE A 112 -6.37 -7.27 7.19
C PHE A 112 -5.95 -5.86 7.64
N PHE A 113 -4.99 -5.76 8.57
CA PHE A 113 -4.49 -4.47 9.05
C PHE A 113 -3.82 -3.65 7.95
N ILE A 114 -3.00 -4.28 7.10
CA ILE A 114 -2.35 -3.60 5.97
C ILE A 114 -3.40 -3.10 4.98
N SER A 115 -4.39 -3.91 4.64
CA SER A 115 -5.48 -3.52 3.74
C SER A 115 -6.25 -2.33 4.31
N LEU A 116 -6.62 -2.40 5.58
CA LEU A 116 -7.32 -1.32 6.28
C LEU A 116 -6.51 -0.01 6.25
N SER A 117 -5.22 -0.10 6.57
CA SER A 117 -4.30 1.05 6.53
C SER A 117 -4.23 1.68 5.14
N LYS A 118 -4.13 0.87 4.08
CA LYS A 118 -4.06 1.37 2.69
C LYS A 118 -5.36 2.02 2.23
N TYR A 119 -6.51 1.41 2.54
CA TYR A 119 -7.79 2.01 2.23
C TYR A 119 -8.02 3.30 3.03
N ALA A 120 -7.68 3.31 4.33
CA ALA A 120 -7.76 4.52 5.15
C ALA A 120 -6.92 5.65 4.57
N LEU A 121 -5.65 5.39 4.23
CA LEU A 121 -4.78 6.36 3.56
C LEU A 121 -5.36 6.85 2.23
N PHE A 122 -5.87 5.94 1.41
CA PHE A 122 -6.49 6.29 0.13
C PHE A 122 -7.68 7.23 0.32
N PHE A 123 -8.60 6.91 1.23
CA PHE A 123 -9.77 7.74 1.52
C PHE A 123 -9.41 9.06 2.19
N LEU A 124 -8.45 9.08 3.11
CA LEU A 124 -7.95 10.30 3.73
C LEU A 124 -7.34 11.25 2.70
N LEU A 125 -6.52 10.74 1.79
CA LEU A 125 -5.94 11.55 0.71
C LEU A 125 -7.00 12.05 -0.27
N LYS A 126 -8.01 11.23 -0.56
CA LYS A 126 -9.15 11.63 -1.39
C LYS A 126 -9.94 12.76 -0.70
N ARG A 127 -10.29 12.58 0.58
CA ARG A 127 -11.04 13.56 1.37
C ARG A 127 -10.26 14.86 1.59
N TYR A 128 -8.95 14.76 1.85
CA TYR A 128 -8.08 15.93 1.97
C TYR A 128 -8.13 16.81 0.72
N ARG A 129 -8.15 16.22 -0.47
CA ARG A 129 -8.22 16.96 -1.73
C ARG A 129 -9.56 17.69 -1.91
N THR A 130 -10.66 17.05 -1.53
CA THR A 130 -12.00 17.64 -1.67
C THR A 130 -12.25 18.77 -0.67
N ILE A 131 -11.79 18.61 0.58
CA ILE A 131 -12.05 19.58 1.65
C ILE A 131 -11.09 20.78 1.56
N PHE A 132 -9.79 20.53 1.45
CA PHE A 132 -8.78 21.59 1.54
C PHE A 132 -8.49 22.27 0.20
N LYS A 133 -9.12 21.85 -0.90
CA LYS A 133 -8.91 22.41 -2.26
C LYS A 133 -7.44 22.68 -2.60
N GLY A 134 -6.51 22.09 -1.85
CA GLY A 134 -5.07 22.39 -1.81
C GLY A 134 -4.30 22.08 -3.10
N ASN A 135 -5.00 21.69 -4.17
CA ASN A 135 -4.36 21.32 -5.41
C ASN A 135 -5.23 21.54 -6.64
N ILE A 136 -6.16 22.49 -6.55
CA ILE A 136 -6.97 22.90 -7.71
C ILE A 136 -6.06 23.70 -8.62
N ARG A 137 -5.76 23.16 -9.78
CA ARG A 137 -5.13 23.91 -10.86
C ARG A 137 -6.23 24.65 -11.61
N ARG A 138 -6.17 25.96 -11.60
CA ARG A 138 -7.04 26.79 -12.45
C ARG A 138 -6.56 26.61 -13.89
N THR A 139 -7.41 26.06 -14.74
CA THR A 139 -7.18 25.96 -16.19
C THR A 139 -7.99 27.06 -16.87
N ILE A 140 -7.36 27.81 -17.74
CA ILE A 140 -8.03 28.78 -18.59
C ILE A 140 -8.17 28.11 -19.95
N ILE A 141 -9.41 27.94 -20.42
CA ILE A 141 -9.71 27.42 -21.75
C ILE A 141 -9.93 28.62 -22.66
N LEU A 142 -9.02 28.80 -23.61
CA LEU A 142 -9.15 29.87 -24.61
C LEU A 142 -9.84 29.30 -25.85
N GLY A 143 -10.99 29.88 -26.19
CA GLY A 143 -11.79 29.53 -27.37
C GLY A 143 -13.19 29.02 -27.05
N ALA A 144 -14.14 29.26 -27.95
CA ALA A 144 -15.55 28.88 -27.83
C ALA A 144 -15.93 27.70 -28.77
N ASN A 145 -14.95 27.00 -29.32
CA ASN A 145 -15.13 25.92 -30.30
C ASN A 145 -15.72 24.66 -29.64
N LYS A 146 -16.34 23.77 -30.45
CA LYS A 146 -16.88 22.49 -29.99
C LYS A 146 -15.91 21.68 -29.10
N PRO A 147 -14.60 21.52 -29.44
CA PRO A 147 -13.66 20.82 -28.55
C PRO A 147 -13.44 21.56 -27.21
N ALA A 148 -13.42 22.89 -27.18
CA ALA A 148 -13.27 23.65 -25.94
C ALA A 148 -14.45 23.42 -24.97
N LYS A 149 -15.67 23.35 -25.48
CA LYS A 149 -16.88 23.01 -24.69
C LYS A 149 -16.85 21.58 -24.17
N ALA A 150 -16.32 20.63 -24.94
CA ALA A 150 -16.16 19.24 -24.49
C ALA A 150 -15.17 19.12 -23.34
N VAL A 151 -14.05 19.85 -23.40
CA VAL A 151 -13.04 19.91 -22.34
C VAL A 151 -13.61 20.60 -21.09
N GLU A 152 -14.36 21.70 -21.25
CA GLU A 152 -15.04 22.37 -20.13
C GLU A 152 -16.01 21.44 -19.41
N LYS A 153 -16.82 20.70 -20.17
CA LYS A 153 -17.75 19.70 -19.63
C LYS A 153 -17.01 18.61 -18.88
N PHE A 154 -15.92 18.07 -19.44
CA PHE A 154 -15.09 17.07 -18.79
C PHE A 154 -14.56 17.55 -17.42
N PHE A 155 -14.08 18.80 -17.32
CA PHE A 155 -13.59 19.35 -16.06
C PHE A 155 -14.70 19.68 -15.05
N LYS A 156 -15.93 19.95 -15.49
CA LYS A 156 -17.09 20.12 -14.62
C LYS A 156 -17.61 18.81 -14.05
N ASP A 157 -17.59 17.75 -14.87
CA ASP A 157 -18.12 16.43 -14.51
C ASP A 157 -17.10 15.57 -13.72
N THR A 158 -15.82 15.97 -13.71
CA THR A 158 -14.73 15.25 -13.02
C THR A 158 -14.06 16.18 -12.00
N PRO A 159 -14.60 16.33 -10.78
CA PRO A 159 -14.06 17.20 -9.73
C PRO A 159 -12.72 16.71 -9.14
#